data_d1797a2ff663a3a66b9d1488c2f62bb4
#
_entry.id   d1797a2ff663a3a66b9d1488c2f62bb4
#
_cell.length_a   1.000
_cell.length_b   1.000
_cell.length_c   1.000
_cell.angle_alpha   90.00
_cell.angle_beta   90.00
_cell.angle_gamma   90.00
#
_symmetry.space_group_name_H-M   'P 1'
#
loop_
_entity.id
_entity.type
_entity.pdbx_description
1 polymer ?
#
loop_
_entity_poly.entity_id
_entity_poly.type
_entity_poly.pdbx_seq_one_letter_code
_entity_poly.pdbx_strand_id
1 'polypeptide(L)'
;MPLVLQQPFQDAIQACTALIVSHGLSCAFIMYMDLSGRWTPYSLNANRVAKFQDYWVGWKSFLVDQTFLFLPFMTFCFWYNAVAIQNCNDSWTMALFKLGTGFCLGKLWAFGTHYCLHIPSLYCIHRRHHMNPKAIVASGAWLDSMLEYSLM
;
A
#
# COMPACT_ATOMS: atom_id res chain seq x y z
N MET A 1 -23.16 14.73 -9.83
CA MET A 1 -22.93 13.77 -8.73
C MET A 1 -23.86 14.16 -7.59
N PRO A 2 -24.65 13.22 -6.98
CA PRO A 2 -25.51 13.57 -5.86
C PRO A 2 -24.71 14.17 -4.72
N LEU A 3 -25.21 15.21 -4.06
CA LEU A 3 -24.55 15.89 -2.93
C LEU A 3 -24.08 14.94 -1.83
N VAL A 4 -24.81 13.84 -1.62
CA VAL A 4 -24.50 12.80 -0.61
C VAL A 4 -23.17 12.06 -0.86
N LEU A 5 -22.66 12.02 -2.09
CA LEU A 5 -21.41 11.36 -2.44
C LEU A 5 -20.25 12.35 -2.64
N GLN A 6 -20.52 13.64 -2.71
CA GLN A 6 -19.50 14.64 -3.03
C GLN A 6 -18.43 14.74 -1.94
N GLN A 7 -18.82 14.85 -0.68
CA GLN A 7 -17.88 14.96 0.43
C GLN A 7 -17.05 13.69 0.62
N PRO A 8 -17.65 12.47 0.73
CA PRO A 8 -16.88 11.22 0.81
C PRO A 8 -15.88 11.04 -0.31
N PHE A 9 -16.21 11.44 -1.53
CA PHE A 9 -15.29 11.37 -2.66
C PHE A 9 -14.13 12.35 -2.53
N GLN A 10 -14.38 13.58 -2.06
CA GLN A 10 -13.32 14.56 -1.79
C GLN A 10 -12.38 14.08 -0.68
N ASP A 11 -12.92 13.53 0.40
CA ASP A 11 -12.13 12.98 1.51
C ASP A 11 -11.27 11.79 1.04
N ALA A 12 -11.82 10.93 0.18
CA ALA A 12 -11.06 9.84 -0.43
C ALA A 12 -9.93 10.34 -1.33
N ILE A 13 -10.17 11.37 -2.15
CA ILE A 13 -9.12 12.00 -2.97
C ILE A 13 -8.00 12.57 -2.08
N GLN A 14 -8.35 13.28 -1.00
CA GLN A 14 -7.35 13.83 -0.08
C GLN A 14 -6.51 12.72 0.57
N ALA A 15 -7.14 11.65 1.06
CA ALA A 15 -6.46 10.51 1.64
C ALA A 15 -5.53 9.81 0.64
N CYS A 16 -6.00 9.56 -0.58
CA CYS A 16 -5.19 8.97 -1.65
C CYS A 16 -4.02 9.88 -2.04
N THR A 17 -4.25 11.19 -2.15
CA THR A 17 -3.20 12.16 -2.48
C THR A 17 -2.13 12.19 -1.40
N ALA A 18 -2.52 12.23 -0.11
CA ALA A 18 -1.59 12.18 1.01
C ALA A 18 -0.74 10.89 0.99
N LEU A 19 -1.36 9.75 0.70
CA LEU A 19 -0.66 8.47 0.59
C LEU A 19 0.31 8.46 -0.59
N ILE A 20 -0.10 8.92 -1.77
CA ILE A 20 0.74 9.01 -2.97
C ILE A 20 1.95 9.91 -2.71
N VAL A 21 1.75 11.08 -2.10
CA VAL A 21 2.83 12.03 -1.81
C VAL A 21 3.79 11.43 -0.77
N SER A 22 3.30 10.91 0.36
CA SER A 22 4.14 10.35 1.43
C SER A 22 4.93 9.13 0.94
N HIS A 23 4.28 8.23 0.20
CA HIS A 23 4.94 7.07 -0.38
C HIS A 23 5.96 7.48 -1.46
N GLY A 24 5.61 8.45 -2.31
CA GLY A 24 6.48 8.99 -3.35
C GLY A 24 7.75 9.60 -2.77
N LEU A 25 7.64 10.42 -1.73
CA LEU A 25 8.79 11.02 -1.05
C LEU A 25 9.69 9.95 -0.41
N SER A 26 9.08 8.97 0.26
CA SER A 26 9.82 7.85 0.88
C SER A 26 10.56 7.01 -0.16
N CYS A 27 9.88 6.64 -1.25
CA CYS A 27 10.50 5.88 -2.35
C CYS A 27 11.59 6.68 -3.07
N ALA A 28 11.40 7.99 -3.29
CA ALA A 28 12.40 8.85 -3.91
C ALA A 28 13.67 8.95 -3.04
N PHE A 29 13.50 9.08 -1.72
CA PHE A 29 14.62 9.10 -0.78
C PHE A 29 15.39 7.77 -0.81
N ILE A 30 14.69 6.64 -0.69
CA ILE A 30 15.33 5.32 -0.70
C ILE A 30 15.99 5.06 -2.06
N MET A 31 15.33 5.40 -3.17
CA MET A 31 15.89 5.30 -4.51
C MET A 31 17.18 6.12 -4.66
N TYR A 32 17.19 7.36 -4.16
CA TYR A 32 18.38 8.20 -4.16
C TYR A 32 19.53 7.55 -3.37
N MET A 33 19.25 7.02 -2.20
CA MET A 33 20.26 6.36 -1.36
C MET A 33 20.81 5.08 -2.01
N ASP A 34 19.95 4.30 -2.65
CA ASP A 34 20.34 3.09 -3.39
C ASP A 34 21.18 3.41 -4.63
N LEU A 35 20.66 4.27 -5.51
CA LEU A 35 21.31 4.59 -6.79
C LEU A 35 22.60 5.38 -6.62
N SER A 36 22.73 6.18 -5.54
CA SER A 36 23.96 6.89 -5.18
C SER A 36 25.03 5.99 -4.54
N GLY A 37 24.71 4.71 -4.27
CA GLY A 37 25.59 3.75 -3.62
C GLY A 37 25.80 4.00 -2.12
N ARG A 38 25.12 4.99 -1.52
CA ARG A 38 25.30 5.31 -0.09
C ARG A 38 24.87 4.19 0.85
N TRP A 39 23.94 3.33 0.42
CA TRP A 39 23.50 2.17 1.20
C TRP A 39 24.23 0.88 0.87
N THR A 40 25.10 0.85 -0.11
CA THR A 40 25.88 -0.34 -0.48
C THR A 40 26.60 -0.97 0.73
N PRO A 41 27.25 -0.20 1.66
CA PRO A 41 27.90 -0.77 2.83
C PRO A 41 26.96 -1.48 3.81
N TYR A 42 25.67 -1.15 3.78
CA TYR A 42 24.63 -1.72 4.67
C TYR A 42 23.76 -2.76 3.97
N SER A 43 24.03 -3.06 2.70
CA SER A 43 23.25 -4.04 1.95
C SER A 43 23.57 -5.45 2.41
N LEU A 44 22.53 -6.20 2.80
CA LEU A 44 22.65 -7.63 3.12
C LEU A 44 22.98 -8.49 1.87
N ASN A 45 22.76 -7.94 0.68
CA ASN A 45 23.08 -8.61 -0.58
C ASN A 45 24.11 -7.79 -1.35
N ALA A 46 25.37 -8.20 -1.26
CA ALA A 46 26.49 -7.52 -1.93
C ALA A 46 26.35 -7.47 -3.47
N ASN A 47 25.56 -8.37 -4.05
CA ASN A 47 25.32 -8.44 -5.50
C ASN A 47 24.06 -7.67 -5.94
N ARG A 48 23.43 -6.94 -5.03
CA ARG A 48 22.25 -6.13 -5.34
C ARG A 48 22.64 -4.93 -6.18
N VAL A 49 22.12 -4.88 -7.40
CA VAL A 49 22.23 -3.73 -8.29
C VAL A 49 20.83 -3.23 -8.60
N ALA A 50 20.33 -2.28 -7.81
CA ALA A 50 19.07 -1.63 -8.07
C ALA A 50 19.21 -0.69 -9.27
N LYS A 51 18.23 -0.70 -10.17
CA LYS A 51 18.15 0.18 -11.33
C LYS A 51 16.92 1.08 -11.22
N PHE A 52 16.97 2.27 -11.78
CA PHE A 52 15.82 3.18 -11.84
C PHE A 52 14.56 2.49 -12.38
N GLN A 53 14.71 1.63 -13.37
CA GLN A 53 13.59 0.92 -13.98
C GLN A 53 12.84 0.01 -12.98
N ASP A 54 13.53 -0.58 -12.00
CA ASP A 54 12.92 -1.44 -10.98
C ASP A 54 11.97 -0.61 -10.10
N TYR A 55 12.39 0.59 -9.70
CA TYR A 55 11.56 1.56 -8.98
C TYR A 55 10.36 2.03 -9.79
N TRP A 56 10.58 2.31 -11.08
CA TRP A 56 9.54 2.80 -11.97
C TRP A 56 8.42 1.79 -12.20
N VAL A 57 8.75 0.50 -12.31
CA VAL A 57 7.76 -0.57 -12.47
C VAL A 57 6.87 -0.66 -11.22
N GLY A 58 7.45 -0.70 -10.03
CA GLY A 58 6.69 -0.70 -8.78
C GLY A 58 5.85 0.56 -8.60
N TRP A 59 6.40 1.74 -8.94
CA TRP A 59 5.68 3.00 -8.85
C TRP A 59 4.45 3.06 -9.76
N LYS A 60 4.56 2.57 -10.99
CA LYS A 60 3.41 2.49 -11.91
C LYS A 60 2.32 1.56 -11.35
N SER A 61 2.71 0.41 -10.81
CA SER A 61 1.77 -0.53 -10.19
C SER A 61 1.02 0.15 -9.05
N PHE A 62 1.76 0.80 -8.14
CA PHE A 62 1.18 1.56 -7.04
C PHE A 62 0.15 2.59 -7.51
N LEU A 63 0.46 3.42 -8.51
CA LEU A 63 -0.48 4.44 -9.02
C LEU A 63 -1.76 3.82 -9.62
N VAL A 64 -1.63 2.70 -10.31
CA VAL A 64 -2.78 1.96 -10.84
C VAL A 64 -3.66 1.46 -9.70
N ASP A 65 -3.07 0.84 -8.68
CA ASP A 65 -3.82 0.32 -7.54
C ASP A 65 -4.48 1.43 -6.73
N GLN A 66 -3.79 2.57 -6.53
CA GLN A 66 -4.38 3.75 -5.87
C GLN A 66 -5.58 4.30 -6.63
N THR A 67 -5.53 4.31 -7.95
CA THR A 67 -6.60 4.90 -8.78
C THR A 67 -7.80 3.96 -8.91
N PHE A 68 -7.58 2.68 -9.18
CA PHE A 68 -8.63 1.76 -9.58
C PHE A 68 -9.17 0.88 -8.45
N LEU A 69 -8.42 0.70 -7.38
CA LEU A 69 -8.84 -0.09 -6.22
C LEU A 69 -9.05 0.77 -4.98
N PHE A 70 -8.01 1.49 -4.57
CA PHE A 70 -8.02 2.15 -3.28
C PHE A 70 -8.95 3.37 -3.26
N LEU A 71 -8.96 4.20 -4.30
CA LEU A 71 -9.85 5.37 -4.36
C LEU A 71 -11.35 4.99 -4.34
N PRO A 72 -11.86 4.03 -5.13
CA PRO A 72 -13.25 3.58 -5.02
C PRO A 72 -13.56 2.97 -3.65
N PHE A 73 -12.65 2.15 -3.11
CA PHE A 73 -12.82 1.54 -1.80
C PHE A 73 -12.89 2.60 -0.69
N MET A 74 -11.97 3.57 -0.67
CA MET A 74 -12.00 4.65 0.31
C MET A 74 -13.24 5.53 0.17
N THR A 75 -13.69 5.79 -1.06
CA THR A 75 -14.94 6.53 -1.29
C THR A 75 -16.14 5.78 -0.68
N PHE A 76 -16.18 4.46 -0.85
CA PHE A 76 -17.20 3.63 -0.21
C PHE A 76 -17.10 3.67 1.32
N CYS A 77 -15.90 3.53 1.87
CA CYS A 77 -15.69 3.57 3.33
C CYS A 77 -16.11 4.93 3.93
N PHE A 78 -15.72 6.03 3.31
CA PHE A 78 -16.12 7.37 3.79
C PHE A 78 -17.63 7.59 3.65
N TRP A 79 -18.24 7.12 2.56
CA TRP A 79 -19.68 7.16 2.40
C TRP A 79 -20.39 6.32 3.46
N TYR A 80 -19.94 5.08 3.69
CA TYR A 80 -20.49 4.20 4.70
C TYR A 80 -20.40 4.82 6.10
N ASN A 81 -19.25 5.38 6.47
CA ASN A 81 -19.08 6.08 7.74
C ASN A 81 -20.01 7.29 7.86
N ALA A 82 -20.15 8.10 6.81
CA ALA A 82 -21.02 9.26 6.80
C ALA A 82 -22.50 8.92 6.95
N VAL A 83 -22.95 7.76 6.42
CA VAL A 83 -24.35 7.32 6.45
C VAL A 83 -24.67 6.44 7.64
N ALA A 84 -23.77 5.51 8.01
CA ALA A 84 -24.02 4.47 9.00
C ALA A 84 -23.50 4.84 10.42
N ILE A 85 -22.48 5.72 10.51
CA ILE A 85 -21.78 6.00 11.78
C ILE A 85 -21.89 7.50 12.13
N GLN A 86 -23.08 8.02 12.12
CA GLN A 86 -23.31 9.48 12.29
C GLN A 86 -22.95 10.07 13.67
N ASN A 87 -22.55 9.31 14.70
CA ASN A 87 -22.34 9.85 16.04
C ASN A 87 -21.28 9.09 16.86
N CYS A 88 -20.09 8.89 16.36
CA CYS A 88 -18.99 8.39 17.22
C CYS A 88 -18.25 9.57 17.87
N ASN A 89 -18.72 10.03 19.02
CA ASN A 89 -17.95 10.91 19.91
C ASN A 89 -16.92 10.07 20.68
N ASP A 90 -15.96 9.50 19.97
CA ASP A 90 -14.86 8.77 20.62
C ASP A 90 -13.94 9.76 21.35
N SER A 91 -13.54 9.41 22.58
CA SER A 91 -12.41 10.06 23.21
C SER A 91 -11.11 9.79 22.41
N TRP A 92 -10.13 10.68 22.48
CA TRP A 92 -8.83 10.48 21.85
C TRP A 92 -8.18 9.14 22.20
N THR A 93 -8.32 8.71 23.45
CA THR A 93 -7.83 7.40 23.92
C THR A 93 -8.50 6.25 23.18
N MET A 94 -9.82 6.31 23.00
CA MET A 94 -10.58 5.29 22.27
C MET A 94 -10.21 5.30 20.77
N ALA A 95 -10.04 6.49 20.18
CA ALA A 95 -9.62 6.61 18.79
C ALA A 95 -8.22 5.99 18.57
N LEU A 96 -7.26 6.27 19.43
CA LEU A 96 -5.91 5.68 19.38
C LEU A 96 -5.94 4.17 19.61
N PHE A 97 -6.76 3.69 20.52
CA PHE A 97 -6.94 2.25 20.76
C PHE A 97 -7.51 1.56 19.52
N LYS A 98 -8.56 2.10 18.91
CA LYS A 98 -9.16 1.57 17.68
C LYS A 98 -8.15 1.57 16.53
N LEU A 99 -7.40 2.66 16.37
CA LEU A 99 -6.36 2.78 15.34
C LEU A 99 -5.25 1.73 15.54
N GLY A 100 -4.74 1.59 16.76
CA GLY A 100 -3.71 0.61 17.11
C GLY A 100 -4.19 -0.82 16.90
N THR A 101 -5.39 -1.14 17.36
CA THR A 101 -6.01 -2.46 17.16
C THR A 101 -6.22 -2.75 15.67
N GLY A 102 -6.76 -1.79 14.91
CA GLY A 102 -6.96 -1.93 13.47
C GLY A 102 -5.65 -2.15 12.73
N PHE A 103 -4.59 -1.42 13.10
CA PHE A 103 -3.26 -1.62 12.55
C PHE A 103 -2.72 -3.04 12.83
N CYS A 104 -2.80 -3.51 14.07
CA CYS A 104 -2.32 -4.85 14.44
C CYS A 104 -3.11 -5.95 13.71
N LEU A 105 -4.44 -5.86 13.68
CA LEU A 105 -5.29 -6.82 12.97
C LEU A 105 -5.02 -6.80 11.46
N GLY A 106 -4.85 -5.62 10.87
CA GLY A 106 -4.51 -5.48 9.45
C GLY A 106 -3.15 -6.11 9.11
N LYS A 107 -2.14 -5.93 9.97
CA LYS A 107 -0.83 -6.59 9.79
C LYS A 107 -0.91 -8.11 9.94
N LEU A 108 -1.68 -8.59 10.91
CA LEU A 108 -1.90 -10.04 11.10
C LEU A 108 -2.62 -10.65 9.90
N TRP A 109 -3.64 -9.97 9.39
CA TRP A 109 -4.36 -10.36 8.19
C TRP A 109 -3.46 -10.41 6.96
N ALA A 110 -2.71 -9.33 6.69
CA ALA A 110 -1.78 -9.27 5.57
C ALA A 110 -0.72 -10.37 5.64
N PHE A 111 -0.15 -10.63 6.83
CA PHE A 111 0.79 -11.73 7.03
C PHE A 111 0.14 -13.10 6.73
N GLY A 112 -1.04 -13.36 7.28
CA GLY A 112 -1.76 -14.63 7.08
C GLY A 112 -2.10 -14.85 5.60
N THR A 113 -2.58 -13.81 4.93
CA THR A 113 -2.91 -13.86 3.49
C THR A 113 -1.65 -14.12 2.66
N HIS A 114 -0.58 -13.37 2.90
CA HIS A 114 0.70 -13.56 2.23
C HIS A 114 1.23 -14.99 2.41
N TYR A 115 1.17 -15.52 3.65
CA TYR A 115 1.55 -16.90 3.92
C TYR A 115 0.72 -17.92 3.13
N CYS A 116 -0.61 -17.73 3.07
CA CYS A 116 -1.51 -18.58 2.29
C CYS A 116 -1.21 -18.54 0.80
N LEU A 117 -0.80 -17.39 0.27
CA LEU A 117 -0.46 -17.22 -1.15
C LEU A 117 0.81 -17.97 -1.56
N HIS A 118 1.63 -18.44 -0.61
CA HIS A 118 2.74 -19.35 -0.88
C HIS A 118 2.32 -20.82 -1.07
N ILE A 119 1.05 -21.17 -0.82
CA ILE A 119 0.53 -22.51 -1.14
C ILE A 119 0.58 -22.70 -2.67
N PRO A 120 1.06 -23.86 -3.17
CA PRO A 120 1.30 -24.07 -4.61
C PRO A 120 0.12 -23.72 -5.52
N SER A 121 -1.12 -24.02 -5.09
CA SER A 121 -2.35 -23.75 -5.86
C SER A 121 -2.67 -22.24 -5.96
N LEU A 122 -2.21 -21.43 -5.02
CA LEU A 122 -2.46 -19.98 -4.96
C LEU A 122 -1.24 -19.16 -5.40
N TYR A 123 -0.08 -19.78 -5.51
CA TYR A 123 1.18 -19.10 -5.83
C TYR A 123 1.14 -18.40 -7.20
N CYS A 124 0.30 -18.84 -8.12
CA CYS A 124 0.13 -18.16 -9.41
C CYS A 124 -0.35 -16.70 -9.27
N ILE A 125 -1.09 -16.38 -8.21
CA ILE A 125 -1.56 -15.02 -7.88
C ILE A 125 -0.39 -14.18 -7.36
N HIS A 126 0.44 -14.79 -6.51
CA HIS A 126 1.51 -14.14 -5.75
C HIS A 126 2.86 -14.07 -6.48
N ARG A 127 3.09 -14.93 -7.47
CA ARG A 127 4.39 -15.06 -8.15
C ARG A 127 4.95 -13.75 -8.70
N ARG A 128 4.07 -12.79 -9.06
CA ARG A 128 4.48 -11.49 -9.59
C ARG A 128 5.29 -10.68 -8.58
N HIS A 129 4.91 -10.76 -7.31
CA HIS A 129 5.63 -10.14 -6.20
C HIS A 129 7.09 -10.66 -6.11
N HIS A 130 7.32 -11.93 -6.45
CA HIS A 130 8.64 -12.56 -6.40
C HIS A 130 9.43 -12.48 -7.73
N MET A 131 8.89 -11.81 -8.76
CA MET A 131 9.55 -11.80 -10.09
C MET A 131 10.90 -11.09 -10.13
N ASN A 132 11.24 -10.28 -9.13
CA ASN A 132 12.51 -9.56 -9.09
C ASN A 132 13.34 -9.85 -7.82
N PRO A 133 13.75 -11.12 -7.58
CA PRO A 133 14.45 -11.48 -6.35
C PRO A 133 15.86 -10.86 -6.24
N LYS A 134 16.43 -10.37 -7.35
CA LYS A 134 17.78 -9.79 -7.40
C LYS A 134 17.83 -8.31 -7.03
N ALA A 135 16.70 -7.60 -7.14
CA ALA A 135 16.62 -6.18 -6.84
C ALA A 135 15.34 -5.91 -6.02
N ILE A 136 15.40 -6.22 -4.72
CA ILE A 136 14.35 -5.79 -3.81
C ILE A 136 14.48 -4.29 -3.64
N VAL A 137 13.57 -3.53 -4.23
CA VAL A 137 13.50 -2.07 -4.15
C VAL A 137 12.28 -1.66 -3.33
N ALA A 138 12.29 -0.47 -2.76
CA ALA A 138 11.20 0.02 -1.91
C ALA A 138 9.83 0.00 -2.61
N SER A 139 9.80 0.33 -3.89
CA SER A 139 8.57 0.29 -4.69
C SER A 139 8.16 -1.13 -5.09
N GLY A 140 9.00 -2.14 -4.85
CA GLY A 140 8.73 -3.54 -5.16
C GLY A 140 7.59 -4.14 -4.32
N ALA A 141 7.30 -3.54 -3.16
CA ALA A 141 6.14 -3.92 -2.34
C ALA A 141 4.79 -3.74 -3.07
N TRP A 142 4.76 -2.96 -4.15
CA TRP A 142 3.58 -2.71 -4.98
C TRP A 142 3.57 -3.49 -6.30
N LEU A 143 4.39 -4.53 -6.42
CA LEU A 143 4.37 -5.44 -7.56
C LEU A 143 3.31 -6.54 -7.42
N ASP A 144 2.45 -6.41 -6.44
CA ASP A 144 1.35 -7.34 -6.20
C ASP A 144 0.39 -7.38 -7.40
N SER A 145 -0.26 -8.50 -7.59
CA SER A 145 -1.37 -8.57 -8.53
C SER A 145 -2.58 -7.85 -7.93
N MET A 146 -3.49 -7.32 -8.77
CA MET A 146 -4.75 -6.73 -8.29
C MET A 146 -5.54 -7.69 -7.41
N LEU A 147 -5.51 -9.00 -7.71
CA LEU A 147 -6.15 -10.02 -6.89
C LEU A 147 -5.48 -10.16 -5.52
N GLU A 148 -4.16 -10.15 -5.47
CA GLU A 148 -3.40 -10.22 -4.23
C GLU A 148 -3.67 -9.01 -3.34
N TYR A 149 -3.62 -7.81 -3.93
CA TYR A 149 -3.92 -6.57 -3.22
C TYR A 149 -5.35 -6.53 -2.66
N SER A 150 -6.31 -7.13 -3.35
CA SER A 150 -7.71 -7.20 -2.88
C SER A 150 -7.90 -8.19 -1.74
N LEU A 151 -6.98 -9.13 -1.54
CA LEU A 151 -7.01 -10.14 -0.48
C LEU A 151 -6.26 -9.70 0.78
N MET A 152 -5.34 -8.74 0.70
CA MET A 152 -4.57 -8.17 1.81
C MET A 152 -5.30 -7.03 2.50
#